data_d02a55b5fb7cdc0ca739b99192a6729b
#
_entry.id   d02a55b5fb7cdc0ca739b99192a6729b
#
_cell.length_a   1.000
_cell.length_b   1.000
_cell.length_c   1.000
_cell.angle_alpha   90.00
_cell.angle_beta   90.00
_cell.angle_gamma   90.00
#
_symmetry.space_group_name_H-M   'P 1'
#
loop_
_entity.id
_entity.type
_entity.pdbx_description
1 polymer ?
#
loop_
_entity_poly.entity_id
_entity_poly.type
_entity_poly.pdbx_seq_one_letter_code
_entity_poly.pdbx_strand_id
1 'polypeptide(L)'
;MFDLIKKVPQKCLDLMERITSSGGQVFLVGGCVRDLLLKQSSKDWDLVTNLPYSELYNLFPDGHYHGKSFSVFTVDGIEIATFRGKGSQSTSLEDDLRHRDFTINAMAIDINGELWDFFGGQKDLQNRVVRFVANPYDRVQEDYCRMLRGCRFVGYLSGQLEEESAKAIVHFSDAIQVVAKERLRIELLKMMALSDLESAVLCMQRSNLLKWILPSLNECQNRIVSAYVTNKDLFIHSLDTARAIGQHKPLLRLAALLHECTPFTASENRPDERHKHVETVRELLTGMRFSHDELYYVIETIEKLDFSLYGLSTIVDLRRFLSKLGMPLEDFLDVYHAHLLASDATEAEFMAYDRMVLDLRAIRQENSAFSLKDLKINGGVLKKMGMKPGPVFSDILDACLEKVLQEPSKNEEHYLMHYARKLYHQHRA
;
A
#
# COMPACT_ATOMS: atom_id res chain seq x y z
N MET A 1 0.87 6.70 35.50
CA MET A 1 -0.18 5.72 35.10
C MET A 1 -1.54 6.39 34.89
N PHE A 2 -2.07 7.18 35.81
CA PHE A 2 -3.36 7.90 35.64
C PHE A 2 -3.51 8.75 34.38
N ASP A 3 -2.43 9.04 33.68
CA ASP A 3 -2.44 9.92 32.50
C ASP A 3 -2.79 9.18 31.18
N LEU A 4 -2.69 7.84 31.14
CA LEU A 4 -2.99 7.05 29.94
C LEU A 4 -4.50 6.98 29.69
N ILE A 5 -5.27 6.76 30.74
CA ILE A 5 -6.73 6.62 30.65
C ILE A 5 -7.42 7.90 30.16
N LYS A 6 -6.83 9.07 30.43
CA LYS A 6 -7.34 10.38 29.97
C LYS A 6 -7.33 10.54 28.44
N LYS A 7 -6.55 9.72 27.74
CA LYS A 7 -6.48 9.72 26.28
C LYS A 7 -7.45 8.76 25.61
N VAL A 8 -8.13 7.93 26.42
CA VAL A 8 -9.13 6.97 25.95
C VAL A 8 -10.42 7.73 25.63
N PRO A 9 -11.07 7.49 24.51
CA PRO A 9 -12.36 8.12 24.18
C PRO A 9 -13.41 7.85 25.24
N GLN A 10 -14.22 8.86 25.58
CA GLN A 10 -15.26 8.73 26.61
C GLN A 10 -16.19 7.56 26.35
N LYS A 11 -16.63 7.36 25.10
CA LYS A 11 -17.47 6.23 24.70
C LYS A 11 -16.87 4.86 25.06
N CYS A 12 -15.54 4.73 25.02
CA CYS A 12 -14.85 3.51 25.40
C CYS A 12 -14.87 3.33 26.93
N LEU A 13 -14.65 4.41 27.67
CA LEU A 13 -14.75 4.43 29.14
C LEU A 13 -16.17 4.09 29.60
N ASP A 14 -17.20 4.65 28.97
CA ASP A 14 -18.61 4.38 29.29
C ASP A 14 -18.93 2.89 29.11
N LEU A 15 -18.41 2.24 28.05
CA LEU A 15 -18.56 0.79 27.84
C LEU A 15 -17.85 0.00 28.95
N MET A 16 -16.63 0.39 29.32
CA MET A 16 -15.87 -0.25 30.38
C MET A 16 -16.59 -0.12 31.75
N GLU A 17 -17.13 1.06 32.07
CA GLU A 17 -17.91 1.30 33.30
C GLU A 17 -19.16 0.42 33.38
N ARG A 18 -19.91 0.31 32.28
CA ARG A 18 -21.13 -0.52 32.22
C ARG A 18 -20.81 -1.99 32.42
N ILE A 19 -19.74 -2.51 31.79
CA ILE A 19 -19.30 -3.90 31.97
C ILE A 19 -18.86 -4.13 33.43
N THR A 20 -18.05 -3.23 33.98
CA THR A 20 -17.58 -3.34 35.37
C THR A 20 -18.72 -3.27 36.36
N SER A 21 -19.70 -2.38 36.15
CA SER A 21 -20.89 -2.24 37.01
C SER A 21 -21.81 -3.47 36.98
N SER A 22 -21.75 -4.28 35.93
CA SER A 22 -22.47 -5.56 35.85
C SER A 22 -21.72 -6.72 36.52
N GLY A 23 -20.54 -6.47 37.12
CA GLY A 23 -19.68 -7.49 37.73
C GLY A 23 -18.68 -8.14 36.78
N GLY A 24 -18.59 -7.68 35.53
CA GLY A 24 -17.63 -8.15 34.55
C GLY A 24 -16.23 -7.49 34.70
N GLN A 25 -15.21 -8.21 34.28
CA GLN A 25 -13.87 -7.64 34.06
C GLN A 25 -13.76 -7.16 32.61
N VAL A 26 -13.14 -6.00 32.39
CA VAL A 26 -12.94 -5.45 31.06
C VAL A 26 -11.61 -4.70 30.99
N PHE A 27 -10.95 -4.83 29.84
CA PHE A 27 -9.63 -4.24 29.62
C PHE A 27 -9.52 -3.70 28.19
N LEU A 28 -8.85 -2.58 28.02
CA LEU A 28 -8.26 -2.16 26.76
C LEU A 28 -7.11 -3.09 26.42
N VAL A 29 -6.95 -3.48 25.15
CA VAL A 29 -5.93 -4.45 24.75
C VAL A 29 -5.37 -4.18 23.34
N GLY A 30 -4.20 -4.75 23.07
CA GLY A 30 -3.65 -4.80 21.72
C GLY A 30 -3.03 -3.50 21.24
N GLY A 31 -3.37 -3.10 20.01
CA GLY A 31 -2.77 -1.94 19.34
C GLY A 31 -2.95 -0.63 20.08
N CYS A 32 -4.15 -0.39 20.63
CA CYS A 32 -4.44 0.85 21.34
C CYS A 32 -3.57 1.03 22.61
N VAL A 33 -3.30 -0.05 23.34
CA VAL A 33 -2.43 0.00 24.54
C VAL A 33 -0.99 0.33 24.14
N ARG A 34 -0.47 -0.33 23.09
CA ARG A 34 0.85 -0.03 22.53
C ARG A 34 0.95 1.44 22.11
N ASP A 35 -0.02 1.94 21.37
CA ASP A 35 -0.03 3.30 20.82
C ASP A 35 -0.13 4.34 21.94
N LEU A 36 -0.93 4.07 22.98
CA LEU A 36 -0.99 4.89 24.18
C LEU A 36 0.37 4.99 24.88
N LEU A 37 1.08 3.85 25.04
CA LEU A 37 2.41 3.82 25.65
C LEU A 37 3.45 4.56 24.80
N LEU A 38 3.32 4.54 23.49
CA LEU A 38 4.14 5.31 22.53
C LEU A 38 3.72 6.79 22.45
N LYS A 39 2.68 7.21 23.18
CA LYS A 39 2.09 8.56 23.12
C LYS A 39 1.56 8.93 21.73
N GLN A 40 1.17 7.93 20.94
CA GLN A 40 0.54 8.09 19.64
C GLN A 40 -0.99 8.04 19.75
N SER A 41 -1.68 8.58 18.75
CA SER A 41 -3.14 8.45 18.66
C SER A 41 -3.49 7.06 18.13
N SER A 42 -4.35 6.32 18.84
CA SER A 42 -4.93 5.09 18.30
C SER A 42 -6.15 5.40 17.45
N LYS A 43 -6.33 4.63 16.36
CA LYS A 43 -7.52 4.71 15.51
C LYS A 43 -8.58 3.69 15.93
N ASP A 44 -8.14 2.52 16.37
CA ASP A 44 -8.99 1.39 16.72
C ASP A 44 -8.85 1.12 18.23
N TRP A 45 -9.98 0.90 18.89
CA TRP A 45 -10.06 0.67 20.33
C TRP A 45 -10.68 -0.69 20.57
N ASP A 46 -9.87 -1.64 21.06
CA ASP A 46 -10.28 -3.02 21.30
C ASP A 46 -10.42 -3.27 22.81
N LEU A 47 -11.53 -3.86 23.19
CA LEU A 47 -11.81 -4.32 24.56
C LEU A 47 -11.84 -5.84 24.63
N VAL A 48 -11.41 -6.39 25.77
CA VAL A 48 -11.67 -7.78 26.12
C VAL A 48 -12.36 -7.87 27.48
N THR A 49 -13.21 -8.87 27.65
CA THR A 49 -13.96 -9.09 28.88
C THR A 49 -14.09 -10.58 29.18
N ASN A 50 -14.35 -10.89 30.45
CA ASN A 50 -14.74 -12.25 30.91
C ASN A 50 -16.22 -12.53 30.72
N LEU A 51 -17.04 -11.53 30.40
CA LEU A 51 -18.48 -11.73 30.20
C LEU A 51 -18.74 -12.52 28.93
N PRO A 52 -19.65 -13.49 28.95
CA PRO A 52 -20.11 -14.19 27.78
C PRO A 52 -20.91 -13.25 26.86
N TYR A 53 -20.97 -13.57 25.57
CA TYR A 53 -21.67 -12.76 24.57
C TYR A 53 -23.17 -12.54 24.89
N SER A 54 -23.82 -13.49 25.53
CA SER A 54 -25.22 -13.35 25.97
C SER A 54 -25.42 -12.20 26.97
N GLU A 55 -24.47 -12.02 27.87
CA GLU A 55 -24.51 -10.92 28.84
C GLU A 55 -24.15 -9.59 28.17
N LEU A 56 -23.18 -9.57 27.25
CA LEU A 56 -22.87 -8.38 26.45
C LEU A 56 -24.09 -7.92 25.65
N TYR A 57 -24.87 -8.83 25.07
CA TYR A 57 -26.08 -8.49 24.34
C TYR A 57 -27.15 -7.89 25.25
N ASN A 58 -27.28 -8.41 26.48
CA ASN A 58 -28.22 -7.85 27.47
C ASN A 58 -27.82 -6.44 27.93
N LEU A 59 -26.50 -6.21 28.09
CA LEU A 59 -25.98 -4.89 28.45
C LEU A 59 -26.06 -3.87 27.30
N PHE A 60 -25.87 -4.33 26.06
CA PHE A 60 -25.80 -3.50 24.88
C PHE A 60 -26.69 -4.07 23.77
N PRO A 61 -28.01 -3.84 23.84
CA PRO A 61 -28.98 -4.40 22.87
C PRO A 61 -28.76 -3.94 21.43
N ASP A 62 -28.15 -2.75 21.25
CA ASP A 62 -27.82 -2.17 19.93
C ASP A 62 -26.50 -2.71 19.35
N GLY A 63 -25.79 -3.57 20.08
CA GLY A 63 -24.54 -4.18 19.63
C GLY A 63 -24.77 -5.28 18.60
N HIS A 64 -23.78 -5.52 17.75
CA HIS A 64 -23.84 -6.48 16.67
C HIS A 64 -22.68 -7.47 16.70
N TYR A 65 -22.96 -8.73 16.33
CA TYR A 65 -21.93 -9.76 16.16
C TYR A 65 -21.37 -9.75 14.74
N HIS A 66 -20.03 -9.82 14.65
CA HIS A 66 -19.33 -9.99 13.39
C HIS A 66 -18.32 -11.15 13.48
N GLY A 67 -18.09 -11.83 12.35
CA GLY A 67 -17.06 -12.85 12.18
C GLY A 67 -17.56 -14.30 12.26
N LYS A 68 -17.06 -15.13 11.32
CA LYS A 68 -17.38 -16.58 11.26
C LYS A 68 -16.46 -17.44 12.13
N SER A 69 -15.22 -17.03 12.33
CA SER A 69 -14.19 -17.82 13.03
C SER A 69 -13.82 -17.26 14.40
N PHE A 70 -13.90 -15.95 14.58
CA PHE A 70 -13.75 -15.25 15.86
C PHE A 70 -14.89 -14.26 15.95
N SER A 71 -15.86 -14.57 16.79
CA SER A 71 -16.97 -13.65 17.03
C SER A 71 -16.47 -12.43 17.79
N VAL A 72 -16.71 -11.26 17.24
CA VAL A 72 -16.45 -9.98 17.89
C VAL A 72 -17.77 -9.26 18.05
N PHE A 73 -18.01 -8.70 19.21
CA PHE A 73 -19.19 -7.90 19.51
C PHE A 73 -18.85 -6.44 19.36
N THR A 74 -19.53 -5.72 18.49
CA THR A 74 -19.27 -4.32 18.21
C THR A 74 -20.37 -3.43 18.74
N VAL A 75 -20.01 -2.42 19.53
CA VAL A 75 -20.89 -1.38 20.07
C VAL A 75 -20.26 -0.02 19.79
N ASP A 76 -21.00 0.92 19.19
CA ASP A 76 -20.53 2.28 18.88
C ASP A 76 -19.19 2.35 18.12
N GLY A 77 -18.94 1.30 17.32
CA GLY A 77 -17.70 1.15 16.56
C GLY A 77 -16.49 0.69 17.40
N ILE A 78 -16.72 0.24 18.64
CA ILE A 78 -15.69 -0.37 19.51
C ILE A 78 -15.90 -1.88 19.50
N GLU A 79 -14.81 -2.62 19.29
CA GLU A 79 -14.80 -4.07 19.29
C GLU A 79 -14.59 -4.60 20.71
N ILE A 80 -15.49 -5.52 21.13
CA ILE A 80 -15.43 -6.20 22.43
C ILE A 80 -15.33 -7.70 22.17
N ALA A 81 -14.22 -8.31 22.53
CA ALA A 81 -14.03 -9.76 22.47
C ALA A 81 -14.14 -10.39 23.87
N THR A 82 -14.51 -11.66 23.91
CA THR A 82 -14.39 -12.45 25.14
C THR A 82 -12.97 -13.00 25.27
N PHE A 83 -12.51 -13.27 26.49
CA PHE A 83 -11.18 -13.83 26.73
C PHE A 83 -10.93 -15.10 25.89
N ARG A 84 -9.78 -15.18 25.27
CA ARG A 84 -9.32 -16.33 24.48
C ARG A 84 -8.66 -17.36 25.38
N GLY A 85 -8.90 -18.67 25.14
CA GLY A 85 -8.25 -19.74 25.87
C GLY A 85 -8.43 -21.11 25.23
N LYS A 86 -7.75 -22.13 25.76
CA LYS A 86 -7.93 -23.52 25.36
C LYS A 86 -9.25 -24.04 25.95
N GLY A 87 -10.23 -24.29 25.07
CA GLY A 87 -11.57 -24.72 25.46
C GLY A 87 -12.60 -23.60 25.36
N SER A 88 -13.86 -23.91 25.66
CA SER A 88 -15.00 -23.00 25.46
C SER A 88 -15.05 -21.80 26.40
N GLN A 89 -14.18 -21.71 27.40
CA GLN A 89 -14.07 -20.56 28.31
C GLN A 89 -12.65 -20.43 28.85
N SER A 90 -11.87 -19.42 28.35
CA SER A 90 -10.77 -18.90 29.13
C SER A 90 -11.32 -17.96 30.20
N THR A 91 -10.82 -18.11 31.41
CA THR A 91 -11.29 -17.35 32.57
C THR A 91 -10.36 -16.24 33.00
N SER A 92 -9.19 -16.13 32.37
CA SER A 92 -8.16 -15.17 32.79
C SER A 92 -7.68 -14.23 31.67
N LEU A 93 -7.39 -12.98 32.04
CA LEU A 93 -6.74 -12.01 31.16
C LEU A 93 -5.39 -12.52 30.67
N GLU A 94 -4.61 -13.18 31.51
CA GLU A 94 -3.29 -13.73 31.13
C GLU A 94 -3.41 -14.71 29.97
N ASP A 95 -4.42 -15.60 30.01
CA ASP A 95 -4.65 -16.55 28.92
C ASP A 95 -5.03 -15.85 27.62
N ASP A 96 -5.86 -14.79 27.65
CA ASP A 96 -6.15 -14.01 26.44
C ASP A 96 -4.88 -13.41 25.87
N LEU A 97 -4.07 -12.75 26.70
CA LEU A 97 -2.85 -12.08 26.29
C LEU A 97 -1.79 -13.10 25.78
N ARG A 98 -1.74 -14.32 26.33
CA ARG A 98 -0.87 -15.42 25.91
C ARG A 98 -1.14 -15.89 24.48
N HIS A 99 -2.37 -15.74 23.98
CA HIS A 99 -2.74 -16.12 22.61
C HIS A 99 -2.55 -15.01 21.57
N ARG A 100 -2.05 -13.84 21.98
CA ARG A 100 -1.71 -12.73 21.07
C ARG A 100 -0.41 -13.00 20.31
N ASP A 101 -0.17 -12.20 19.28
CA ASP A 101 0.99 -12.38 18.39
C ASP A 101 2.31 -11.98 19.06
N PHE A 102 2.42 -10.72 19.48
CA PHE A 102 3.67 -10.13 19.98
C PHE A 102 3.48 -9.56 21.38
N THR A 103 4.56 -9.57 22.18
CA THR A 103 4.57 -9.01 23.54
C THR A 103 4.10 -7.56 23.57
N ILE A 104 4.50 -6.75 22.58
CA ILE A 104 4.10 -5.35 22.42
C ILE A 104 2.59 -5.15 22.16
N ASN A 105 1.86 -6.19 21.79
CA ASN A 105 0.41 -6.20 21.60
C ASN A 105 -0.30 -7.06 22.68
N ALA A 106 0.45 -7.65 23.60
CA ALA A 106 -0.04 -8.52 24.67
C ALA A 106 -0.01 -7.81 26.04
N MET A 107 -0.43 -6.57 26.04
CA MET A 107 -0.61 -5.73 27.22
C MET A 107 -2.07 -5.30 27.32
N ALA A 108 -2.53 -5.02 28.53
CA ALA A 108 -3.87 -4.55 28.81
C ALA A 108 -3.89 -3.38 29.77
N ILE A 109 -4.91 -2.52 29.70
CA ILE A 109 -5.15 -1.43 30.66
C ILE A 109 -6.56 -1.57 31.18
N ASP A 110 -6.73 -1.55 32.49
CA ASP A 110 -8.05 -1.56 33.15
C ASP A 110 -8.69 -0.15 33.21
N ILE A 111 -9.90 -0.07 33.71
CA ILE A 111 -10.63 1.20 33.86
C ILE A 111 -9.95 2.18 34.82
N ASN A 112 -9.11 1.71 35.75
CA ASN A 112 -8.36 2.54 36.69
C ASN A 112 -7.05 3.06 36.07
N GLY A 113 -6.71 2.63 34.85
CA GLY A 113 -5.46 2.96 34.18
C GLY A 113 -4.28 2.11 34.62
N GLU A 114 -4.52 0.98 35.29
CA GLU A 114 -3.48 0.02 35.64
C GLU A 114 -3.07 -0.79 34.42
N LEU A 115 -1.75 -0.90 34.20
CA LEU A 115 -1.16 -1.66 33.09
C LEU A 115 -0.88 -3.10 33.53
N TRP A 116 -1.45 -4.06 32.79
CA TRP A 116 -1.24 -5.49 32.92
C TRP A 116 -0.31 -5.99 31.82
N ASP A 117 0.90 -6.38 32.20
CA ASP A 117 1.96 -6.83 31.27
C ASP A 117 2.62 -8.11 31.81
N PHE A 118 2.06 -9.26 31.43
CA PHE A 118 2.56 -10.59 31.87
C PHE A 118 3.77 -11.07 31.05
N PHE A 119 4.01 -10.50 29.85
CA PHE A 119 4.97 -10.99 28.88
C PHE A 119 6.12 -10.02 28.57
N GLY A 120 6.21 -8.92 29.32
CA GLY A 120 7.30 -7.95 29.19
C GLY A 120 7.17 -7.02 27.97
N GLY A 121 5.94 -6.82 27.48
CA GLY A 121 5.66 -6.00 26.31
C GLY A 121 6.11 -4.55 26.45
N GLN A 122 5.99 -3.95 27.66
CA GLN A 122 6.46 -2.59 27.93
C GLN A 122 7.99 -2.48 27.74
N LYS A 123 8.74 -3.45 28.24
CA LYS A 123 10.20 -3.49 28.09
C LYS A 123 10.60 -3.68 26.64
N ASP A 124 9.95 -4.59 25.92
CA ASP A 124 10.20 -4.83 24.51
C ASP A 124 9.85 -3.58 23.67
N LEU A 125 8.77 -2.88 24.02
CA LEU A 125 8.37 -1.64 23.36
C LEU A 125 9.41 -0.51 23.57
N GLN A 126 9.91 -0.35 24.79
CA GLN A 126 10.97 0.64 25.12
C GLN A 126 12.27 0.34 24.36
N ASN A 127 12.61 -0.94 24.21
CA ASN A 127 13.82 -1.38 23.52
C ASN A 127 13.62 -1.57 22.00
N ARG A 128 12.41 -1.30 21.48
CA ARG A 128 12.03 -1.50 20.07
C ARG A 128 12.26 -2.94 19.59
N VAL A 129 11.95 -3.90 20.44
CA VAL A 129 12.08 -5.33 20.16
C VAL A 129 10.71 -5.90 19.80
N VAL A 130 10.65 -6.64 18.71
CA VAL A 130 9.47 -7.42 18.31
C VAL A 130 9.71 -8.87 18.70
N ARG A 131 8.98 -9.34 19.70
CA ARG A 131 9.06 -10.69 20.27
C ARG A 131 7.70 -11.35 20.22
N PHE A 132 7.63 -12.62 19.80
CA PHE A 132 6.43 -13.43 19.95
C PHE A 132 6.10 -13.68 21.43
N VAL A 133 4.82 -13.79 21.72
CA VAL A 133 4.38 -14.17 23.07
C VAL A 133 4.69 -15.65 23.31
N ALA A 134 5.25 -15.98 24.46
CA ALA A 134 5.61 -17.34 24.87
C ALA A 134 6.55 -18.04 23.86
N ASN A 135 6.20 -19.22 23.36
CA ASN A 135 7.05 -19.97 22.41
C ASN A 135 6.84 -19.44 20.99
N PRO A 136 7.88 -18.88 20.31
CA PRO A 136 7.75 -18.32 18.97
C PRO A 136 7.38 -19.34 17.90
N TYR A 137 7.84 -20.60 18.03
CA TYR A 137 7.53 -21.66 17.06
C TYR A 137 6.03 -22.00 17.09
N ASP A 138 5.43 -22.12 18.28
CA ASP A 138 4.00 -22.38 18.43
C ASP A 138 3.18 -21.21 17.88
N ARG A 139 3.61 -19.96 18.15
CA ARG A 139 2.93 -18.76 17.69
C ARG A 139 2.93 -18.64 16.18
N VAL A 140 4.03 -18.99 15.51
CA VAL A 140 4.12 -18.99 14.04
C VAL A 140 3.26 -20.10 13.44
N GLN A 141 3.29 -21.33 14.01
CA GLN A 141 2.48 -22.44 13.52
C GLN A 141 0.97 -22.21 13.64
N GLU A 142 0.51 -21.48 14.64
CA GLU A 142 -0.91 -21.12 14.76
C GLU A 142 -1.40 -20.20 13.64
N ASP A 143 -0.54 -19.32 13.15
CA ASP A 143 -0.87 -18.38 12.06
C ASP A 143 0.41 -17.87 11.39
N TYR A 144 0.74 -18.43 10.24
CA TYR A 144 1.93 -18.07 9.47
C TYR A 144 1.94 -16.61 9.00
N CYS A 145 0.78 -15.92 8.92
CA CYS A 145 0.72 -14.49 8.62
C CYS A 145 1.47 -13.64 9.67
N ARG A 146 1.60 -14.15 10.90
CA ARG A 146 2.35 -13.49 11.97
C ARG A 146 3.82 -13.24 11.61
N MET A 147 4.41 -14.04 10.71
CA MET A 147 5.79 -13.81 10.22
C MET A 147 5.90 -12.47 9.48
N LEU A 148 5.01 -12.21 8.54
CA LEU A 148 4.99 -10.94 7.81
C LEU A 148 4.61 -9.76 8.71
N ARG A 149 3.68 -9.98 9.64
CA ARG A 149 3.33 -9.00 10.68
C ARG A 149 4.54 -8.63 11.54
N GLY A 150 5.40 -9.61 11.89
CA GLY A 150 6.64 -9.39 12.63
C GLY A 150 7.56 -8.40 11.91
N CYS A 151 7.82 -8.62 10.63
CA CYS A 151 8.61 -7.70 9.81
C CYS A 151 7.97 -6.30 9.74
N ARG A 152 6.64 -6.23 9.60
CA ARG A 152 5.93 -4.94 9.63
C ARG A 152 6.09 -4.22 10.98
N PHE A 153 6.02 -4.93 12.10
CA PHE A 153 6.24 -4.31 13.41
C PHE A 153 7.68 -3.90 13.65
N VAL A 154 8.66 -4.56 13.04
CA VAL A 154 10.05 -4.08 13.01
C VAL A 154 10.13 -2.68 12.38
N GLY A 155 9.53 -2.47 11.21
CA GLY A 155 9.46 -1.15 10.59
C GLY A 155 8.58 -0.15 11.37
N TYR A 156 7.50 -0.62 12.00
CA TYR A 156 6.63 0.25 12.82
C TYR A 156 7.38 0.85 14.03
N LEU A 157 8.27 0.07 14.66
CA LEU A 157 9.06 0.50 15.81
C LEU A 157 10.41 1.08 15.42
N SER A 158 10.84 1.00 14.16
CA SER A 158 12.24 1.18 13.74
C SER A 158 13.16 0.36 14.65
N GLY A 159 12.84 -0.93 14.79
CA GLY A 159 13.42 -1.83 15.78
C GLY A 159 13.99 -3.12 15.17
N GLN A 160 13.96 -4.19 15.94
CA GLN A 160 14.48 -5.48 15.51
C GLN A 160 13.64 -6.64 16.03
N LEU A 161 13.73 -7.80 15.35
CA LEU A 161 13.21 -9.07 15.88
C LEU A 161 14.07 -9.54 17.04
N GLU A 162 13.45 -10.11 18.05
CA GLU A 162 14.14 -10.90 19.05
C GLU A 162 14.71 -12.16 18.40
N GLU A 163 15.82 -12.66 18.92
CA GLU A 163 16.62 -13.73 18.28
C GLU A 163 15.85 -15.02 18.03
N GLU A 164 15.15 -15.57 19.03
CA GLU A 164 14.38 -16.82 18.87
C GLU A 164 13.14 -16.60 17.99
N SER A 165 12.56 -15.41 18.03
CA SER A 165 11.47 -15.00 17.12
C SER A 165 11.95 -14.95 15.67
N ALA A 166 13.16 -14.42 15.43
CA ALA A 166 13.76 -14.41 14.10
C ALA A 166 14.05 -15.83 13.60
N LYS A 167 14.61 -16.71 14.46
CA LYS A 167 14.87 -18.12 14.12
C LYS A 167 13.59 -18.86 13.75
N ALA A 168 12.50 -18.65 14.50
CA ALA A 168 11.21 -19.27 14.21
C ALA A 168 10.65 -18.80 12.85
N ILE A 169 10.75 -17.51 12.51
CA ILE A 169 10.33 -16.99 11.21
C ILE A 169 11.15 -17.62 10.08
N VAL A 170 12.47 -17.67 10.20
CA VAL A 170 13.35 -18.30 9.19
C VAL A 170 12.99 -19.77 9.00
N HIS A 171 12.75 -20.50 10.11
CA HIS A 171 12.41 -21.92 10.10
C HIS A 171 11.12 -22.21 9.30
N PHE A 172 10.09 -21.38 9.46
CA PHE A 172 8.80 -21.55 8.80
C PHE A 172 8.58 -20.65 7.58
N SER A 173 9.63 -20.02 7.08
CA SER A 173 9.49 -18.98 6.03
C SER A 173 8.75 -19.44 4.76
N ASP A 174 8.90 -20.70 4.36
CA ASP A 174 8.22 -21.30 3.21
C ASP A 174 6.72 -21.54 3.47
N ALA A 175 6.32 -21.75 4.72
CA ALA A 175 4.92 -21.93 5.09
C ALA A 175 4.06 -20.64 4.89
N ILE A 176 4.68 -19.48 4.64
CA ILE A 176 3.95 -18.27 4.29
C ILE A 176 3.07 -18.43 3.04
N GLN A 177 3.40 -19.39 2.18
CA GLN A 177 2.68 -19.66 0.94
C GLN A 177 1.26 -20.20 1.15
N VAL A 178 0.97 -20.83 2.30
CA VAL A 178 -0.38 -21.35 2.63
C VAL A 178 -1.30 -20.25 3.18
N VAL A 179 -0.77 -19.07 3.49
CA VAL A 179 -1.57 -17.94 3.97
C VAL A 179 -2.45 -17.40 2.86
N ALA A 180 -3.71 -17.08 3.20
CA ALA A 180 -4.64 -16.45 2.26
C ALA A 180 -4.02 -15.17 1.66
N LYS A 181 -4.06 -15.06 0.34
CA LYS A 181 -3.36 -14.01 -0.41
C LYS A 181 -3.87 -12.61 -0.06
N GLU A 182 -5.15 -12.50 0.24
CA GLU A 182 -5.78 -11.25 0.71
C GLU A 182 -5.15 -10.74 2.02
N ARG A 183 -4.82 -11.66 2.94
CA ARG A 183 -4.17 -11.31 4.21
C ARG A 183 -2.72 -10.81 3.96
N LEU A 184 -1.99 -11.48 3.08
CA LEU A 184 -0.65 -11.05 2.69
C LEU A 184 -0.66 -9.67 2.03
N ARG A 185 -1.63 -9.42 1.12
CA ARG A 185 -1.83 -8.11 0.49
C ARG A 185 -2.07 -7.02 1.53
N ILE A 186 -2.98 -7.26 2.48
CA ILE A 186 -3.31 -6.28 3.54
C ILE A 186 -2.07 -5.94 4.38
N GLU A 187 -1.29 -6.94 4.81
CA GLU A 187 -0.08 -6.71 5.60
C GLU A 187 1.01 -6.01 4.77
N LEU A 188 1.15 -6.35 3.48
CA LEU A 188 2.08 -5.68 2.57
C LEU A 188 1.72 -4.19 2.39
N LEU A 189 0.45 -3.87 2.15
CA LEU A 189 0.00 -2.48 2.02
C LEU A 189 0.17 -1.68 3.32
N LYS A 190 -0.09 -2.30 4.49
CA LYS A 190 0.21 -1.70 5.78
C LYS A 190 1.72 -1.45 5.97
N MET A 191 2.56 -2.34 5.44
CA MET A 191 4.02 -2.17 5.45
C MET A 191 4.45 -1.00 4.57
N MET A 192 3.87 -0.87 3.36
CA MET A 192 4.14 0.28 2.48
C MET A 192 3.73 1.63 3.11
N ALA A 193 2.82 1.65 4.06
CA ALA A 193 2.39 2.86 4.77
C ALA A 193 3.25 3.21 6.00
N LEU A 194 4.35 2.51 6.25
CA LEU A 194 5.23 2.79 7.39
C LEU A 194 6.17 3.97 7.10
N SER A 195 6.55 4.69 8.14
CA SER A 195 7.63 5.69 8.08
C SER A 195 8.99 5.02 7.82
N ASP A 196 9.26 3.90 8.49
CA ASP A 196 10.47 3.11 8.30
C ASP A 196 10.15 1.83 7.48
N LEU A 197 9.99 2.02 6.18
CA LEU A 197 9.80 0.93 5.23
C LEU A 197 11.07 0.06 5.11
N GLU A 198 12.23 0.68 5.20
CA GLU A 198 13.52 0.00 5.05
C GLU A 198 13.70 -1.12 6.04
N SER A 199 13.56 -0.83 7.33
CA SER A 199 13.68 -1.84 8.38
C SER A 199 12.72 -3.02 8.18
N ALA A 200 11.50 -2.75 7.70
CA ALA A 200 10.52 -3.81 7.42
C ALA A 200 10.94 -4.69 6.23
N VAL A 201 11.38 -4.11 5.12
CA VAL A 201 11.80 -4.85 3.92
C VAL A 201 13.10 -5.62 4.18
N LEU A 202 14.08 -5.01 4.86
CA LEU A 202 15.30 -5.70 5.26
C LEU A 202 15.03 -6.86 6.26
N CYS A 203 14.02 -6.70 7.12
CA CYS A 203 13.57 -7.79 7.99
C CYS A 203 13.00 -8.95 7.16
N MET A 204 12.18 -8.70 6.15
CA MET A 204 11.69 -9.74 5.24
C MET A 204 12.84 -10.45 4.52
N GLN A 205 13.85 -9.70 4.07
CA GLN A 205 15.04 -10.25 3.43
C GLN A 205 15.78 -11.20 4.36
N ARG A 206 16.16 -10.74 5.56
CA ARG A 206 16.90 -11.52 6.56
C ARG A 206 16.15 -12.75 7.06
N SER A 207 14.80 -12.68 7.03
CA SER A 207 13.90 -13.75 7.46
C SER A 207 13.53 -14.73 6.34
N ASN A 208 14.15 -14.65 5.17
CA ASN A 208 13.82 -15.43 3.97
C ASN A 208 12.37 -15.31 3.48
N LEU A 209 11.60 -14.29 3.93
CA LEU A 209 10.23 -14.07 3.50
C LEU A 209 10.17 -13.35 2.15
N LEU A 210 11.17 -12.53 1.84
CA LEU A 210 11.17 -11.71 0.62
C LEU A 210 11.02 -12.55 -0.65
N LYS A 211 11.70 -13.69 -0.74
CA LYS A 211 11.64 -14.61 -1.89
C LYS A 211 10.26 -15.21 -2.14
N TRP A 212 9.40 -15.27 -1.11
CA TRP A 212 8.05 -15.82 -1.19
C TRP A 212 6.98 -14.75 -1.41
N ILE A 213 7.24 -13.54 -0.93
CA ILE A 213 6.28 -12.42 -0.98
C ILE A 213 6.53 -11.55 -2.22
N LEU A 214 7.78 -11.17 -2.46
CA LEU A 214 8.22 -10.33 -3.59
C LEU A 214 9.44 -10.98 -4.28
N PRO A 215 9.25 -12.11 -4.98
CA PRO A 215 10.34 -12.88 -5.59
C PRO A 215 11.18 -12.03 -6.56
N SER A 216 10.54 -11.21 -7.39
CA SER A 216 11.25 -10.33 -8.34
C SER A 216 12.19 -9.37 -7.62
N LEU A 217 11.75 -8.75 -6.51
CA LEU A 217 12.61 -7.88 -5.70
C LEU A 217 13.76 -8.66 -5.05
N ASN A 218 13.48 -9.89 -4.59
CA ASN A 218 14.52 -10.74 -4.03
C ASN A 218 15.62 -11.09 -5.04
N GLU A 219 15.26 -11.24 -6.32
CA GLU A 219 16.20 -11.51 -7.40
C GLU A 219 17.07 -10.31 -7.79
N CYS A 220 16.70 -9.09 -7.37
CA CYS A 220 17.48 -7.87 -7.62
C CYS A 220 18.75 -7.77 -6.75
N GLN A 221 18.88 -8.57 -5.70
CA GLN A 221 20.00 -8.52 -4.78
C GLN A 221 21.32 -8.88 -5.50
N ASN A 222 22.37 -8.13 -5.19
CA ASN A 222 23.72 -8.27 -5.78
C ASN A 222 23.76 -8.08 -7.30
N ARG A 223 22.79 -7.33 -7.86
CA ARG A 223 22.75 -6.98 -9.28
C ARG A 223 23.01 -5.49 -9.46
N ILE A 224 24.06 -5.18 -10.21
CA ILE A 224 24.44 -3.83 -10.58
C ILE A 224 24.19 -3.69 -12.09
N VAL A 225 23.35 -2.72 -12.47
CA VAL A 225 23.13 -2.37 -13.88
C VAL A 225 23.78 -1.03 -14.16
N SER A 226 24.98 -1.08 -14.72
CA SER A 226 25.85 0.08 -14.92
C SER A 226 25.39 1.08 -15.98
N ALA A 227 24.36 0.78 -16.76
CA ALA A 227 24.14 1.51 -18.02
C ALA A 227 23.18 2.69 -17.95
N TYR A 228 22.28 2.80 -16.92
CA TYR A 228 21.20 3.81 -16.99
C TYR A 228 20.73 4.41 -15.67
N VAL A 229 20.96 3.74 -14.52
CA VAL A 229 20.29 4.15 -13.31
C VAL A 229 21.27 4.45 -12.19
N THR A 230 22.25 3.59 -11.96
CA THR A 230 23.10 3.72 -10.77
C THR A 230 24.19 2.63 -10.77
N ASN A 231 25.33 2.92 -10.13
CA ASN A 231 26.31 1.89 -9.76
C ASN A 231 25.91 1.14 -8.49
N LYS A 232 24.69 1.32 -8.00
CA LYS A 232 24.13 0.66 -6.81
C LYS A 232 23.51 -0.68 -7.17
N ASP A 233 23.37 -1.52 -6.14
CA ASP A 233 22.56 -2.71 -6.20
C ASP A 233 21.08 -2.38 -6.47
N LEU A 234 20.44 -3.09 -7.41
CA LEU A 234 19.04 -2.82 -7.82
C LEU A 234 18.05 -2.95 -6.67
N PHE A 235 18.28 -3.87 -5.74
CA PHE A 235 17.46 -3.99 -4.56
C PHE A 235 17.53 -2.72 -3.70
N ILE A 236 18.74 -2.20 -3.49
CA ILE A 236 18.95 -0.96 -2.73
C ILE A 236 18.33 0.22 -3.46
N HIS A 237 18.54 0.33 -4.78
CA HIS A 237 17.93 1.39 -5.58
C HIS A 237 16.39 1.38 -5.50
N SER A 238 15.77 0.21 -5.67
CA SER A 238 14.31 0.07 -5.57
C SER A 238 13.79 0.45 -4.17
N LEU A 239 14.52 0.07 -3.13
CA LEU A 239 14.18 0.40 -1.75
C LEU A 239 14.34 1.90 -1.46
N ASP A 240 15.44 2.53 -1.92
CA ASP A 240 15.67 3.98 -1.78
C ASP A 240 14.61 4.78 -2.53
N THR A 241 14.23 4.37 -3.74
CA THR A 241 13.14 4.99 -4.49
C THR A 241 11.83 4.93 -3.70
N ALA A 242 11.47 3.75 -3.18
CA ALA A 242 10.24 3.60 -2.40
C ALA A 242 10.25 4.43 -1.10
N ARG A 243 11.41 4.55 -0.43
CA ARG A 243 11.57 5.36 0.81
C ARG A 243 11.39 6.85 0.57
N ALA A 244 11.84 7.36 -0.57
CA ALA A 244 11.74 8.77 -0.92
C ALA A 244 10.28 9.23 -1.13
N ILE A 245 9.35 8.31 -1.31
CA ILE A 245 7.91 8.59 -1.47
C ILE A 245 7.22 8.67 -0.10
N GLY A 246 6.28 9.61 0.05
CA GLY A 246 5.51 9.79 1.28
C GLY A 246 4.71 8.55 1.70
N GLN A 247 4.71 8.24 2.99
CA GLN A 247 4.05 7.05 3.57
C GLN A 247 2.53 6.98 3.33
N HIS A 248 1.90 8.09 3.00
CA HIS A 248 0.48 8.19 2.68
C HIS A 248 0.13 7.69 1.27
N LYS A 249 1.14 7.29 0.46
CA LYS A 249 1.00 6.77 -0.91
C LYS A 249 1.48 5.29 -1.01
N PRO A 250 0.84 4.34 -0.33
CA PRO A 250 1.35 2.96 -0.23
C PRO A 250 1.44 2.23 -1.57
N LEU A 251 0.50 2.44 -2.49
CA LEU A 251 0.54 1.83 -3.82
C LEU A 251 1.67 2.40 -4.68
N LEU A 252 1.93 3.71 -4.58
CA LEU A 252 3.04 4.35 -5.28
C LEU A 252 4.40 3.83 -4.77
N ARG A 253 4.52 3.64 -3.46
CA ARG A 253 5.69 3.02 -2.84
C ARG A 253 5.89 1.56 -3.28
N LEU A 254 4.79 0.81 -3.41
CA LEU A 254 4.86 -0.56 -3.92
C LEU A 254 5.31 -0.58 -5.39
N ALA A 255 4.78 0.32 -6.23
CA ALA A 255 5.22 0.47 -7.61
C ALA A 255 6.71 0.82 -7.69
N ALA A 256 7.17 1.79 -6.89
CA ALA A 256 8.56 2.18 -6.79
C ALA A 256 9.47 1.04 -6.30
N LEU A 257 8.98 0.19 -5.38
CA LEU A 257 9.73 -0.97 -4.90
C LEU A 257 9.89 -2.06 -5.97
N LEU A 258 8.97 -2.11 -6.93
CA LEU A 258 8.93 -3.15 -7.98
C LEU A 258 9.38 -2.66 -9.36
N HIS A 259 9.75 -1.39 -9.55
CA HIS A 259 9.94 -0.81 -10.88
C HIS A 259 11.14 -1.34 -11.66
N GLU A 260 12.21 -1.78 -10.98
CA GLU A 260 13.43 -2.30 -11.60
C GLU A 260 13.65 -3.81 -11.34
N CYS A 261 12.59 -4.53 -10.97
CA CYS A 261 12.70 -5.91 -10.49
C CYS A 261 12.86 -6.97 -11.59
N THR A 262 13.31 -6.64 -12.80
CA THR A 262 13.76 -7.65 -13.77
C THR A 262 15.24 -7.51 -14.04
N PRO A 263 15.94 -8.65 -14.21
CA PRO A 263 17.30 -8.63 -14.66
C PRO A 263 17.33 -8.18 -16.12
N PHE A 264 17.69 -6.93 -16.37
CA PHE A 264 18.16 -6.55 -17.69
C PHE A 264 19.46 -7.30 -17.94
N THR A 265 19.42 -8.27 -18.84
CA THR A 265 20.66 -8.70 -19.47
C THR A 265 21.14 -7.52 -20.32
N ALA A 266 22.45 -7.33 -20.44
CA ALA A 266 23.03 -6.26 -21.27
C ALA A 266 22.72 -6.43 -22.78
N SER A 267 21.68 -7.18 -23.13
CA SER A 267 21.24 -7.46 -24.49
C SER A 267 20.39 -6.30 -25.03
N GLU A 268 20.52 -6.08 -26.33
CA GLU A 268 20.00 -4.93 -27.07
C GLU A 268 18.45 -4.84 -27.15
N ASN A 269 17.69 -5.75 -26.52
CA ASN A 269 16.23 -5.89 -26.67
C ASN A 269 15.44 -5.44 -25.42
N ARG A 270 15.64 -4.19 -24.98
CA ARG A 270 15.01 -3.56 -23.83
C ARG A 270 13.46 -3.58 -23.81
N PRO A 271 12.76 -3.33 -24.94
CA PRO A 271 11.30 -3.32 -24.92
C PRO A 271 10.69 -4.66 -24.54
N ASP A 272 11.27 -5.77 -25.01
CA ASP A 272 10.75 -7.12 -24.73
C ASP A 272 11.00 -7.54 -23.27
N GLU A 273 12.17 -7.21 -22.72
CA GLU A 273 12.51 -7.51 -21.32
C GLU A 273 11.62 -6.70 -20.36
N ARG A 274 11.35 -5.44 -20.70
CA ARG A 274 10.47 -4.61 -19.89
C ARG A 274 9.02 -5.08 -19.93
N HIS A 275 8.52 -5.42 -21.10
CA HIS A 275 7.17 -6.00 -21.22
C HIS A 275 7.04 -7.26 -20.34
N LYS A 276 8.05 -8.13 -20.38
CA LYS A 276 8.12 -9.33 -19.53
C LYS A 276 8.14 -8.98 -18.05
N HIS A 277 8.86 -7.91 -17.66
CA HIS A 277 8.86 -7.43 -16.29
C HIS A 277 7.48 -7.00 -15.82
N VAL A 278 6.85 -6.13 -16.58
CA VAL A 278 5.50 -5.63 -16.28
C VAL A 278 4.52 -6.80 -16.13
N GLU A 279 4.59 -7.81 -17.02
CA GLU A 279 3.73 -9.00 -16.90
C GLU A 279 4.06 -9.84 -15.65
N THR A 280 5.33 -10.00 -15.28
CA THR A 280 5.71 -10.69 -14.04
C THR A 280 5.15 -10.00 -12.81
N VAL A 281 5.22 -8.66 -12.75
CA VAL A 281 4.62 -7.89 -11.64
C VAL A 281 3.09 -7.99 -11.67
N ARG A 282 2.47 -7.96 -12.86
CA ARG A 282 1.03 -8.14 -13.03
C ARG A 282 0.54 -9.50 -12.51
N GLU A 283 1.24 -10.57 -12.86
CA GLU A 283 0.94 -11.92 -12.39
C GLU A 283 1.09 -12.03 -10.86
N LEU A 284 2.18 -11.49 -10.30
CA LEU A 284 2.42 -11.45 -8.86
C LEU A 284 1.27 -10.77 -8.10
N LEU A 285 0.93 -9.54 -8.50
CA LEU A 285 -0.11 -8.75 -7.81
C LEU A 285 -1.52 -9.34 -8.02
N THR A 286 -1.80 -9.89 -9.20
CA THR A 286 -3.05 -10.63 -9.46
C THR A 286 -3.14 -11.86 -8.55
N GLY A 287 -2.03 -12.62 -8.44
CA GLY A 287 -1.93 -13.75 -7.52
C GLY A 287 -2.14 -13.37 -6.05
N MET A 288 -1.75 -12.16 -5.66
CA MET A 288 -1.98 -11.59 -4.32
C MET A 288 -3.37 -10.94 -4.16
N ARG A 289 -4.25 -11.04 -5.15
CA ARG A 289 -5.63 -10.52 -5.09
C ARG A 289 -5.72 -9.00 -4.93
N PHE A 290 -4.82 -8.25 -5.57
CA PHE A 290 -5.01 -6.81 -5.73
C PHE A 290 -6.25 -6.55 -6.58
N SER A 291 -6.98 -5.46 -6.29
CA SER A 291 -8.12 -5.05 -7.11
C SER A 291 -7.65 -4.58 -8.49
N HIS A 292 -8.58 -4.54 -9.46
CA HIS A 292 -8.28 -4.06 -10.80
C HIS A 292 -7.67 -2.65 -10.79
N ASP A 293 -8.22 -1.75 -9.98
CA ASP A 293 -7.77 -0.36 -9.91
C ASP A 293 -6.39 -0.23 -9.25
N GLU A 294 -6.12 -1.00 -8.18
CA GLU A 294 -4.81 -1.07 -7.54
C GLU A 294 -3.75 -1.62 -8.51
N LEU A 295 -4.10 -2.71 -9.21
CA LEU A 295 -3.23 -3.34 -10.19
C LEU A 295 -2.91 -2.38 -11.34
N TYR A 296 -3.95 -1.75 -11.92
CA TYR A 296 -3.80 -0.78 -12.99
C TYR A 296 -2.87 0.36 -12.56
N TYR A 297 -3.10 0.93 -11.37
CA TYR A 297 -2.28 2.02 -10.84
C TYR A 297 -0.80 1.65 -10.69
N VAL A 298 -0.50 0.48 -10.12
CA VAL A 298 0.91 0.04 -9.93
C VAL A 298 1.57 -0.21 -11.28
N ILE A 299 0.90 -0.89 -12.20
CA ILE A 299 1.44 -1.22 -13.51
C ILE A 299 1.66 0.05 -14.34
N GLU A 300 0.68 0.94 -14.40
CA GLU A 300 0.81 2.23 -15.08
C GLU A 300 2.00 3.03 -14.54
N THR A 301 2.19 3.05 -13.22
CA THR A 301 3.33 3.72 -12.59
C THR A 301 4.66 3.13 -13.08
N ILE A 302 4.80 1.80 -13.09
CA ILE A 302 6.01 1.12 -13.54
C ILE A 302 6.28 1.41 -15.01
N GLU A 303 5.26 1.34 -15.88
CA GLU A 303 5.38 1.64 -17.31
C GLU A 303 5.82 3.09 -17.57
N LYS A 304 5.35 4.05 -16.76
CA LYS A 304 5.72 5.46 -16.92
C LYS A 304 7.12 5.81 -16.40
N LEU A 305 7.65 5.05 -15.45
CA LEU A 305 9.02 5.26 -14.96
C LEU A 305 10.11 4.98 -16.01
N ASP A 306 9.81 4.27 -17.08
CA ASP A 306 10.72 4.07 -18.22
C ASP A 306 10.92 5.33 -19.07
N PHE A 307 10.37 6.43 -18.64
CA PHE A 307 10.42 7.65 -19.40
C PHE A 307 11.82 8.26 -19.36
N SER A 308 12.52 8.20 -20.50
CA SER A 308 13.66 9.09 -20.74
C SER A 308 13.13 10.52 -20.93
N LEU A 309 13.52 11.45 -20.05
CA LEU A 309 13.24 12.89 -20.22
C LEU A 309 13.69 13.41 -21.58
N TYR A 310 14.67 12.77 -22.18
CA TYR A 310 15.21 13.14 -23.50
C TYR A 310 14.20 12.99 -24.65
N GLY A 311 13.09 12.27 -24.46
CA GLY A 311 12.00 12.15 -25.45
C GLY A 311 10.96 13.26 -25.36
N LEU A 312 10.97 14.09 -24.29
CA LEU A 312 9.99 15.15 -24.05
C LEU A 312 10.60 16.54 -24.32
N SER A 313 11.01 16.79 -25.57
CA SER A 313 11.73 18.01 -25.94
C SER A 313 10.83 19.18 -26.32
N THR A 314 9.55 18.95 -26.62
CA THR A 314 8.62 19.99 -27.05
C THR A 314 7.36 20.04 -26.18
N ILE A 315 6.68 21.19 -26.16
CA ILE A 315 5.38 21.35 -25.50
C ILE A 315 4.34 20.34 -26.04
N VAL A 316 4.42 19.99 -27.31
CA VAL A 316 3.54 19.00 -27.92
C VAL A 316 3.80 17.59 -27.36
N ASP A 317 5.07 17.24 -27.13
CA ASP A 317 5.41 15.95 -26.51
C ASP A 317 4.91 15.87 -25.07
N LEU A 318 5.02 16.96 -24.31
CA LEU A 318 4.47 17.05 -22.94
C LEU A 318 2.94 16.92 -22.93
N ARG A 319 2.23 17.51 -23.89
CA ARG A 319 0.78 17.35 -24.04
C ARG A 319 0.39 15.91 -24.39
N ARG A 320 1.13 15.26 -25.31
CA ARG A 320 0.95 13.84 -25.64
C ARG A 320 1.22 12.96 -24.43
N PHE A 321 2.24 13.28 -23.66
CA PHE A 321 2.52 12.58 -22.40
C PHE A 321 1.34 12.69 -21.44
N LEU A 322 0.86 13.90 -21.17
CA LEU A 322 -0.31 14.12 -20.28
C LEU A 322 -1.57 13.42 -20.79
N SER A 323 -1.77 13.35 -22.10
CA SER A 323 -2.91 12.64 -22.71
C SER A 323 -2.86 11.13 -22.47
N LYS A 324 -1.67 10.56 -22.35
CA LYS A 324 -1.42 9.13 -22.13
C LYS A 324 -1.09 8.78 -20.68
N LEU A 325 -1.11 9.76 -19.78
CA LEU A 325 -0.83 9.54 -18.37
C LEU A 325 -2.06 8.97 -17.68
N GLY A 326 -2.06 7.69 -17.40
CA GLY A 326 -3.16 6.97 -16.76
C GLY A 326 -3.21 7.10 -15.24
N MET A 327 -2.41 8.00 -14.66
CA MET A 327 -2.28 8.23 -13.22
C MET A 327 -2.29 9.74 -12.89
N PRO A 328 -2.47 10.15 -11.62
CA PRO A 328 -2.34 11.54 -11.22
C PRO A 328 -0.95 12.10 -11.54
N LEU A 329 -0.88 13.31 -12.12
CA LEU A 329 0.38 13.94 -12.47
C LEU A 329 1.34 14.07 -11.28
N GLU A 330 0.83 14.49 -10.13
CA GLU A 330 1.66 14.67 -8.93
C GLU A 330 2.24 13.33 -8.43
N ASP A 331 1.54 12.20 -8.63
CA ASP A 331 2.08 10.88 -8.29
C ASP A 331 3.20 10.46 -9.25
N PHE A 332 3.05 10.75 -10.55
CA PHE A 332 4.13 10.57 -11.51
C PHE A 332 5.36 11.42 -11.16
N LEU A 333 5.15 12.70 -10.84
CA LEU A 333 6.24 13.59 -10.45
C LEU A 333 6.94 13.11 -9.17
N ASP A 334 6.18 12.69 -8.16
CA ASP A 334 6.73 12.17 -6.91
C ASP A 334 7.60 10.93 -7.14
N VAL A 335 7.12 9.95 -7.90
CA VAL A 335 7.87 8.71 -8.13
C VAL A 335 9.09 8.95 -9.03
N TYR A 336 8.99 9.83 -10.02
CA TYR A 336 10.11 10.15 -10.88
C TYR A 336 11.21 10.92 -10.11
N HIS A 337 10.83 11.87 -9.25
CA HIS A 337 11.76 12.55 -8.35
C HIS A 337 12.45 11.58 -7.39
N ALA A 338 11.66 10.66 -6.80
CA ALA A 338 12.19 9.63 -5.92
C ALA A 338 13.20 8.71 -6.64
N HIS A 339 12.93 8.35 -7.90
CA HIS A 339 13.84 7.59 -8.74
C HIS A 339 15.16 8.34 -9.00
N LEU A 340 15.09 9.64 -9.31
CA LEU A 340 16.30 10.46 -9.48
C LEU A 340 17.13 10.56 -8.19
N LEU A 341 16.47 10.73 -7.03
CA LEU A 341 17.14 10.76 -5.73
C LEU A 341 17.84 9.44 -5.39
N ALA A 342 17.26 8.32 -5.78
CA ALA A 342 17.81 6.99 -5.56
C ALA A 342 18.92 6.62 -6.55
N SER A 343 18.95 7.27 -7.72
CA SER A 343 19.92 7.09 -8.78
C SER A 343 21.17 7.95 -8.52
N ASP A 344 22.23 7.74 -9.32
CA ASP A 344 23.39 8.64 -9.37
C ASP A 344 23.13 9.82 -10.34
N ALA A 345 21.92 10.40 -10.27
CA ALA A 345 21.47 11.45 -11.17
C ALA A 345 22.33 12.72 -11.04
N THR A 346 22.66 13.29 -12.17
CA THR A 346 23.47 14.51 -12.27
C THR A 346 22.64 15.77 -11.97
N GLU A 347 23.30 16.88 -11.63
CA GLU A 347 22.65 18.18 -11.47
C GLU A 347 21.86 18.58 -12.74
N ALA A 348 22.38 18.25 -13.91
CA ALA A 348 21.70 18.52 -15.19
C ALA A 348 20.38 17.75 -15.33
N GLU A 349 20.29 16.51 -14.83
CA GLU A 349 19.06 15.72 -14.83
C GLU A 349 18.04 16.28 -13.83
N PHE A 350 18.45 16.73 -12.66
CA PHE A 350 17.58 17.43 -11.73
C PHE A 350 17.05 18.74 -12.31
N MET A 351 17.90 19.55 -12.96
CA MET A 351 17.46 20.78 -13.63
C MET A 351 16.46 20.49 -14.76
N ALA A 352 16.69 19.42 -15.54
CA ALA A 352 15.75 18.99 -16.59
C ALA A 352 14.41 18.55 -16.00
N TYR A 353 14.44 17.82 -14.89
CA TYR A 353 13.23 17.45 -14.14
C TYR A 353 12.47 18.69 -13.65
N ASP A 354 13.14 19.63 -12.99
CA ASP A 354 12.48 20.83 -12.47
C ASP A 354 11.81 21.65 -13.59
N ARG A 355 12.47 21.77 -14.72
CA ARG A 355 11.88 22.43 -15.90
C ARG A 355 10.66 21.68 -16.41
N MET A 356 10.74 20.36 -16.54
CA MET A 356 9.61 19.52 -16.94
C MET A 356 8.42 19.67 -15.99
N VAL A 357 8.65 19.72 -14.67
CA VAL A 357 7.61 19.95 -13.66
C VAL A 357 6.87 21.25 -13.91
N LEU A 358 7.62 22.33 -14.13
CA LEU A 358 7.03 23.65 -14.42
C LEU A 358 6.19 23.62 -15.70
N ASP A 359 6.73 23.04 -16.77
CA ASP A 359 6.06 22.97 -18.06
C ASP A 359 4.78 22.09 -17.99
N LEU A 360 4.84 20.90 -17.36
CA LEU A 360 3.68 20.02 -17.22
C LEU A 360 2.56 20.66 -16.38
N ARG A 361 2.91 21.34 -15.28
CA ARG A 361 1.95 22.05 -14.46
C ARG A 361 1.33 23.25 -15.19
N ALA A 362 2.13 24.00 -15.95
CA ALA A 362 1.63 25.09 -16.78
C ALA A 362 0.65 24.57 -17.84
N ILE A 363 1.02 23.54 -18.58
CA ILE A 363 0.16 22.90 -19.59
C ILE A 363 -1.13 22.39 -18.97
N ARG A 364 -1.09 21.79 -17.75
CA ARG A 364 -2.28 21.29 -17.04
C ARG A 364 -3.26 22.41 -16.67
N GLN A 365 -2.75 23.63 -16.48
CA GLN A 365 -3.56 24.82 -16.17
C GLN A 365 -4.17 25.48 -17.41
N GLU A 366 -3.70 25.19 -18.62
CA GLU A 366 -4.18 25.79 -19.87
C GLU A 366 -5.62 25.40 -20.25
N ASN A 367 -6.31 24.59 -19.47
CA ASN A 367 -7.67 24.07 -19.74
C ASN A 367 -7.78 23.38 -21.12
N SER A 368 -6.68 22.77 -21.60
CA SER A 368 -6.58 22.08 -22.88
C SER A 368 -7.25 20.70 -22.84
N ALA A 369 -7.68 20.21 -23.99
CA ALA A 369 -8.17 18.83 -24.10
C ALA A 369 -7.01 17.83 -24.06
N PHE A 370 -7.05 16.87 -23.14
CA PHE A 370 -6.07 15.79 -23.01
C PHE A 370 -6.68 14.41 -23.28
N SER A 371 -7.99 14.31 -23.40
CA SER A 371 -8.69 13.08 -23.68
C SER A 371 -9.79 13.27 -24.73
N LEU A 372 -10.28 12.15 -25.29
CA LEU A 372 -11.41 12.19 -26.22
C LEU A 372 -12.68 12.79 -25.60
N LYS A 373 -12.82 12.75 -24.26
CA LYS A 373 -13.95 13.34 -23.55
C LYS A 373 -13.91 14.87 -23.52
N ASP A 374 -12.71 15.44 -23.66
CA ASP A 374 -12.48 16.89 -23.61
C ASP A 374 -12.67 17.56 -24.99
N LEU A 375 -12.76 16.76 -26.06
CA LEU A 375 -13.03 17.27 -27.41
C LEU A 375 -14.44 17.87 -27.50
N LYS A 376 -14.57 18.95 -28.27
CA LYS A 376 -15.87 19.58 -28.56
C LYS A 376 -16.74 18.79 -29.53
N ILE A 377 -16.25 17.66 -30.05
CA ILE A 377 -17.00 16.67 -30.81
C ILE A 377 -16.88 15.29 -30.17
N ASN A 378 -17.83 14.41 -30.47
CA ASN A 378 -17.85 13.02 -30.05
C ASN A 378 -18.51 12.13 -31.10
N GLY A 379 -18.60 10.82 -30.87
CA GLY A 379 -19.22 9.88 -31.79
C GLY A 379 -20.68 10.20 -32.15
N GLY A 380 -21.42 10.86 -31.24
CA GLY A 380 -22.78 11.33 -31.51
C GLY A 380 -22.83 12.45 -32.57
N VAL A 381 -21.84 13.35 -32.53
CA VAL A 381 -21.70 14.43 -33.53
C VAL A 381 -21.34 13.82 -34.88
N LEU A 382 -20.38 12.89 -34.94
CA LEU A 382 -20.00 12.20 -36.18
C LEU A 382 -21.19 11.47 -36.81
N LYS A 383 -22.03 10.83 -36.02
CA LYS A 383 -23.28 10.19 -36.47
C LYS A 383 -24.27 11.22 -37.06
N LYS A 384 -24.46 12.37 -36.41
CA LYS A 384 -25.31 13.45 -36.93
C LYS A 384 -24.78 14.04 -38.25
N MET A 385 -23.48 13.97 -38.48
CA MET A 385 -22.85 14.36 -39.76
C MET A 385 -23.06 13.35 -40.90
N GLY A 386 -23.79 12.25 -40.65
CA GLY A 386 -24.06 11.21 -41.64
C GLY A 386 -22.98 10.16 -41.80
N MET A 387 -22.00 10.11 -40.91
CA MET A 387 -20.97 9.09 -40.90
C MET A 387 -21.52 7.77 -40.35
N LYS A 388 -21.09 6.65 -40.91
CA LYS A 388 -21.50 5.33 -40.41
C LYS A 388 -20.65 4.93 -39.20
N PRO A 389 -21.28 4.57 -38.05
CA PRO A 389 -20.56 4.08 -36.88
C PRO A 389 -19.68 2.87 -37.23
N GLY A 390 -18.49 2.83 -36.63
CA GLY A 390 -17.52 1.75 -36.83
C GLY A 390 -16.14 2.13 -36.27
N PRO A 391 -15.11 1.27 -36.44
CA PRO A 391 -13.74 1.54 -35.96
C PRO A 391 -13.19 2.90 -36.40
N VAL A 392 -13.57 3.35 -37.62
CA VAL A 392 -13.18 4.65 -38.19
C VAL A 392 -13.55 5.84 -37.27
N PHE A 393 -14.58 5.70 -36.40
CA PHE A 393 -14.92 6.75 -35.44
C PHE A 393 -13.81 6.98 -34.40
N SER A 394 -13.21 5.90 -33.91
CA SER A 394 -12.06 5.98 -32.99
C SER A 394 -10.90 6.68 -33.70
N ASP A 395 -10.53 6.23 -34.88
CA ASP A 395 -9.41 6.76 -35.66
C ASP A 395 -9.56 8.27 -35.94
N ILE A 396 -10.79 8.69 -36.29
CA ILE A 396 -11.11 10.11 -36.53
C ILE A 396 -11.00 10.93 -35.23
N LEU A 397 -11.55 10.42 -34.13
CA LEU A 397 -11.49 11.14 -32.84
C LEU A 397 -10.08 11.21 -32.29
N ASP A 398 -9.29 10.14 -32.44
CA ASP A 398 -7.87 10.11 -32.06
C ASP A 398 -7.04 11.10 -32.89
N ALA A 399 -7.29 11.18 -34.22
CA ALA A 399 -6.66 12.17 -35.08
C ALA A 399 -7.09 13.61 -34.72
N CYS A 400 -8.35 13.82 -34.32
CA CYS A 400 -8.82 15.12 -33.82
C CYS A 400 -8.13 15.48 -32.49
N LEU A 401 -7.97 14.55 -31.59
CA LEU A 401 -7.24 14.74 -30.33
C LEU A 401 -5.78 15.11 -30.60
N GLU A 402 -5.09 14.35 -31.46
CA GLU A 402 -3.71 14.64 -31.85
C GLU A 402 -3.58 16.06 -32.43
N LYS A 403 -4.55 16.49 -33.26
CA LYS A 403 -4.57 17.85 -33.79
C LYS A 403 -4.72 18.94 -32.71
N VAL A 404 -5.56 18.65 -31.69
CA VAL A 404 -5.75 19.56 -30.56
C VAL A 404 -4.55 19.58 -29.63
N LEU A 405 -3.87 18.45 -29.42
CA LEU A 405 -2.63 18.40 -28.64
C LEU A 405 -1.51 19.25 -29.30
N GLN A 406 -1.46 19.29 -30.63
CA GLN A 406 -0.54 20.17 -31.38
C GLN A 406 -0.96 21.64 -31.26
N GLU A 407 -2.24 21.94 -31.42
CA GLU A 407 -2.82 23.29 -31.48
C GLU A 407 -4.09 23.35 -30.62
N PRO A 408 -4.01 23.65 -29.30
CA PRO A 408 -5.18 23.67 -28.39
C PRO A 408 -6.33 24.57 -28.84
N SER A 409 -6.02 25.67 -29.54
CA SER A 409 -7.03 26.57 -30.10
C SER A 409 -7.96 25.91 -31.14
N LYS A 410 -7.55 24.74 -31.66
CA LYS A 410 -8.36 23.96 -32.60
C LYS A 410 -9.43 23.09 -31.95
N ASN A 411 -9.55 23.08 -30.61
CA ASN A 411 -10.65 22.41 -29.93
C ASN A 411 -11.95 23.21 -30.05
N GLU A 412 -12.39 23.48 -31.27
CA GLU A 412 -13.64 24.13 -31.62
C GLU A 412 -14.52 23.20 -32.44
N GLU A 413 -15.81 23.14 -32.13
CA GLU A 413 -16.76 22.23 -32.75
C GLU A 413 -16.75 22.32 -34.27
N HIS A 414 -16.85 23.52 -34.79
CA HIS A 414 -16.87 23.75 -36.24
C HIS A 414 -15.58 23.29 -36.95
N TYR A 415 -14.43 23.63 -36.36
CA TYR A 415 -13.14 23.21 -36.91
C TYR A 415 -13.00 21.69 -36.90
N LEU A 416 -13.31 21.05 -35.78
CA LEU A 416 -13.18 19.61 -35.62
C LEU A 416 -14.19 18.85 -36.51
N MET A 417 -15.39 19.34 -36.69
CA MET A 417 -16.35 18.77 -37.65
C MET A 417 -15.83 18.82 -39.09
N HIS A 418 -15.25 19.95 -39.50
CA HIS A 418 -14.64 20.06 -40.84
C HIS A 418 -13.47 19.09 -40.99
N TYR A 419 -12.57 19.01 -40.02
CA TYR A 419 -11.42 18.11 -40.01
C TYR A 419 -11.84 16.64 -40.03
N ALA A 420 -12.79 16.27 -39.22
CA ALA A 420 -13.36 14.92 -39.17
C ALA A 420 -13.99 14.51 -40.53
N ARG A 421 -14.68 15.43 -41.21
CA ARG A 421 -15.27 15.17 -42.53
C ARG A 421 -14.17 14.89 -43.58
N LYS A 422 -13.08 15.66 -43.55
CA LYS A 422 -11.93 15.42 -44.45
C LYS A 422 -11.33 14.05 -44.22
N LEU A 423 -11.07 13.64 -42.97
CA LEU A 423 -10.54 12.33 -42.62
C LEU A 423 -11.47 11.19 -43.05
N TYR A 424 -12.78 11.34 -42.84
CA TYR A 424 -13.75 10.32 -43.23
C TYR A 424 -13.81 10.08 -44.74
N HIS A 425 -13.64 11.12 -45.56
CA HIS A 425 -13.54 10.98 -47.02
C HIS A 425 -12.25 10.30 -47.45
N GLN A 426 -11.14 10.57 -46.78
CA GLN A 426 -9.85 9.92 -47.06
C GLN A 426 -9.85 8.40 -46.75
N HIS A 427 -10.59 7.99 -45.70
CA HIS A 427 -10.76 6.57 -45.36
C HIS A 427 -11.68 5.80 -46.33
N ARG A 428 -12.40 6.49 -47.19
CA ARG A 428 -13.32 5.89 -48.17
C ARG A 428 -12.80 5.87 -49.61
N ALA A 429 -11.76 6.64 -49.89
CA ALA A 429 -11.04 6.66 -51.15
C ALA A 429 -9.97 5.55 -51.15
#